data_9e812d28209dccd1978c3542f2debfb4
#
_entry.id   9e812d28209dccd1978c3542f2debfb4
#
_cell.length_a   1.000
_cell.length_b   1.000
_cell.length_c   1.000
_cell.angle_alpha   90.00
_cell.angle_beta   90.00
_cell.angle_gamma   90.00
#
_symmetry.space_group_name_H-M   'P 1'
#
loop_
_entity.id
_entity.type
_entity.pdbx_description
1 polymer ?
#
loop_
_entity_poly.entity_id
_entity_poly.type
_entity_poly.pdbx_seq_one_letter_code
_entity_poly.pdbx_strand_id
1 'polypeptide(L)'
;MDSETFIYLLWGGLAIALIVAAITDIKSRHISNWLNLAIALAAPVFWILSGMAFWPDMIGQIGLAAVILTIFAGMFAIGAMGGGDVKLLTALALWMHWLTFLELLLIMSIAGGVLTLLMMISKRIQKTEGPIKVPYGVAIAFSGLWTIWGIAGQSSQTIF
;
A
#
# COMPACT_ATOMS: atom_id res chain seq x y z
N MET A 1 27.72 6.47 -6.12
CA MET A 1 26.63 5.75 -5.46
C MET A 1 26.08 4.78 -6.49
N ASP A 2 26.10 3.51 -6.16
CA ASP A 2 25.70 2.46 -7.09
C ASP A 2 24.16 2.40 -7.18
N SER A 3 23.63 1.93 -8.32
CA SER A 3 22.18 1.83 -8.54
C SER A 3 21.45 1.07 -7.43
N GLU A 4 22.10 0.07 -6.85
CA GLU A 4 21.58 -0.68 -5.70
C GLU A 4 21.33 0.20 -4.48
N THR A 5 22.26 1.12 -4.16
CA THR A 5 22.06 2.05 -3.03
C THR A 5 20.83 2.93 -3.24
N PHE A 6 20.60 3.42 -4.46
CA PHE A 6 19.40 4.19 -4.76
C PHE A 6 18.11 3.37 -4.65
N ILE A 7 18.13 2.11 -5.06
CA ILE A 7 16.99 1.20 -4.92
C ILE A 7 16.62 1.01 -3.43
N TYR A 8 17.61 0.77 -2.56
CA TYR A 8 17.37 0.66 -1.12
C TYR A 8 16.86 1.97 -0.51
N LEU A 9 17.33 3.12 -0.98
CA LEU A 9 16.81 4.44 -0.54
C LEU A 9 15.35 4.63 -0.96
N LEU A 10 14.96 4.18 -2.15
CA LEU A 10 13.58 4.24 -2.61
C LEU A 10 12.67 3.33 -1.78
N TRP A 11 13.09 2.09 -1.48
CA TRP A 11 12.34 1.21 -0.56
C TRP A 11 12.24 1.80 0.84
N GLY A 12 13.31 2.41 1.36
CA GLY A 12 13.29 3.12 2.64
C GLY A 12 12.34 4.32 2.62
N GLY A 13 12.34 5.11 1.54
CA GLY A 13 11.41 6.21 1.33
C GLY A 13 9.96 5.75 1.28
N LEU A 14 9.69 4.64 0.59
CA LEU A 14 8.36 4.02 0.56
C LEU A 14 7.93 3.55 1.95
N ALA A 15 8.82 2.92 2.72
CA ALA A 15 8.52 2.50 4.09
C ALA A 15 8.16 3.71 4.99
N ILE A 16 8.92 4.80 4.90
CA ILE A 16 8.61 6.04 5.63
C ILE A 16 7.26 6.60 5.20
N ALA A 17 6.97 6.63 3.90
CA ALA A 17 5.69 7.10 3.38
C ALA A 17 4.50 6.27 3.90
N LEU A 18 4.66 4.95 4.01
CA LEU A 18 3.65 4.06 4.60
C LEU A 18 3.44 4.33 6.09
N ILE A 19 4.50 4.57 6.85
CA ILE A 19 4.40 4.96 8.26
C ILE A 19 3.63 6.29 8.39
N VAL A 20 3.94 7.28 7.55
CA VAL A 20 3.23 8.56 7.52
C VAL A 20 1.75 8.34 7.16
N ALA A 21 1.44 7.49 6.18
CA ALA A 21 0.06 7.13 5.81
C ALA A 21 -0.69 6.54 7.00
N ALA A 22 -0.09 5.59 7.74
CA ALA A 22 -0.70 5.00 8.92
C ALA A 22 -0.96 6.04 10.02
N ILE A 23 0.02 6.89 10.32
CA ILE A 23 -0.10 7.93 11.35
C ILE A 23 -1.21 8.93 10.99
N THR A 24 -1.25 9.39 9.73
CA THR A 24 -2.28 10.33 9.28
C THR A 24 -3.66 9.70 9.26
N ASP A 25 -3.77 8.42 8.89
CA ASP A 25 -5.04 7.70 8.91
C ASP A 25 -5.55 7.50 10.35
N ILE A 26 -4.68 7.19 11.31
CA ILE A 26 -5.07 7.11 12.74
C ILE A 26 -5.57 8.46 13.25
N LYS A 27 -4.85 9.55 12.94
CA LYS A 27 -5.14 10.88 13.50
C LYS A 27 -6.34 11.56 12.85
N SER A 28 -6.44 11.53 11.54
CA SER A 28 -7.40 12.32 10.76
C SER A 28 -8.33 11.51 9.86
N ARG A 29 -8.15 10.19 9.77
CA ARG A 29 -8.90 9.32 8.84
C ARG A 29 -8.78 9.82 7.40
N HIS A 30 -7.62 10.39 7.09
CA HIS A 30 -7.35 10.95 5.78
C HIS A 30 -5.90 10.71 5.38
N ILE A 31 -5.69 10.09 4.22
CA ILE A 31 -4.39 9.93 3.59
C ILE A 31 -4.24 11.03 2.55
N SER A 32 -3.17 11.83 2.66
CA SER A 32 -2.94 12.96 1.77
C SER A 32 -2.79 12.52 0.31
N ASN A 33 -3.43 13.24 -0.61
CA ASN A 33 -3.27 13.03 -2.04
C ASN A 33 -1.82 13.24 -2.50
N TRP A 34 -1.10 14.17 -1.88
CA TRP A 34 0.30 14.44 -2.17
C TRP A 34 1.21 13.26 -1.79
N LEU A 35 0.91 12.59 -0.68
CA LEU A 35 1.62 11.38 -0.28
C LEU A 35 1.44 10.25 -1.29
N ASN A 36 0.20 9.99 -1.68
CA ASN A 36 -0.12 8.98 -2.70
C ASN A 36 0.52 9.31 -4.05
N LEU A 37 0.50 10.59 -4.44
CA LEU A 37 1.14 11.06 -5.67
C LEU A 37 2.66 10.88 -5.61
N ALA A 38 3.30 11.22 -4.50
CA ALA A 38 4.75 11.04 -4.32
C ALA A 38 5.14 9.56 -4.43
N ILE A 39 4.39 8.65 -3.80
CA ILE A 39 4.60 7.21 -3.92
C ILE A 39 4.46 6.77 -5.39
N ALA A 40 3.41 7.20 -6.08
CA ALA A 40 3.17 6.82 -7.47
C ALA A 40 4.25 7.36 -8.42
N LEU A 41 4.71 8.60 -8.23
CA LEU A 41 5.75 9.22 -9.08
C LEU A 41 7.16 8.66 -8.82
N ALA A 42 7.41 8.12 -7.64
CA ALA A 42 8.68 7.47 -7.34
C ALA A 42 8.81 6.07 -7.99
N ALA A 43 7.69 5.41 -8.32
CA ALA A 43 7.71 4.08 -8.94
C ALA A 43 8.42 4.04 -10.32
N PRO A 44 8.18 4.95 -11.28
CA PRO A 44 8.93 4.99 -12.53
C PRO A 44 10.45 5.16 -12.34
N VAL A 45 10.88 5.91 -11.31
CA VAL A 45 12.30 6.04 -10.98
C VAL A 45 12.86 4.70 -10.52
N PHE A 46 12.12 3.99 -9.68
CA PHE A 46 12.46 2.64 -9.24
C PHE A 46 12.56 1.68 -10.45
N TRP A 47 11.63 1.70 -11.39
CA TRP A 47 11.65 0.82 -12.58
C TRP A 47 12.90 1.03 -13.43
N ILE A 48 13.27 2.30 -13.68
CA ILE A 48 14.46 2.66 -14.48
C ILE A 48 15.72 2.17 -13.77
N LEU A 49 15.84 2.40 -12.47
CA LEU A 49 17.02 1.99 -11.69
C LEU A 49 17.13 0.47 -11.53
N SER A 50 16.00 -0.24 -11.50
CA SER A 50 15.94 -1.70 -11.46
C SER A 50 16.15 -2.36 -12.82
N GLY A 51 16.31 -1.58 -13.89
CA GLY A 51 16.54 -2.12 -15.23
C GLY A 51 15.32 -2.80 -15.86
N MET A 52 14.10 -2.45 -15.41
CA MET A 52 12.86 -3.00 -15.97
C MET A 52 12.73 -2.66 -17.45
N ALA A 53 12.35 -3.65 -18.27
CA ALA A 53 12.07 -3.41 -19.68
C ALA A 53 10.78 -2.58 -19.85
N PHE A 54 10.78 -1.67 -20.82
CA PHE A 54 9.57 -0.90 -21.10
C PHE A 54 8.38 -1.82 -21.43
N TRP A 55 8.62 -2.83 -22.25
CA TRP A 55 7.69 -3.89 -22.59
C TRP A 55 8.34 -5.25 -22.29
N PRO A 56 7.69 -6.17 -21.58
CA PRO A 56 6.31 -6.10 -21.04
C PRO A 56 6.20 -5.48 -19.64
N ASP A 57 7.31 -5.23 -18.92
CA ASP A 57 7.34 -5.06 -17.47
C ASP A 57 6.67 -3.76 -17.01
N MET A 58 7.17 -2.59 -17.47
CA MET A 58 6.59 -1.30 -17.04
C MET A 58 5.12 -1.17 -17.46
N ILE A 59 4.77 -1.61 -18.67
CA ILE A 59 3.38 -1.59 -19.16
C ILE A 59 2.52 -2.54 -18.34
N GLY A 60 3.05 -3.71 -17.95
CA GLY A 60 2.38 -4.65 -17.06
C GLY A 60 2.06 -4.04 -15.70
N GLN A 61 3.01 -3.29 -15.11
CA GLN A 61 2.80 -2.60 -13.84
C GLN A 61 1.73 -1.49 -13.94
N ILE A 62 1.73 -0.73 -15.01
CA ILE A 62 0.67 0.27 -15.26
C ILE A 62 -0.68 -0.43 -15.43
N GLY A 63 -0.71 -1.54 -16.17
CA GLY A 63 -1.91 -2.36 -16.33
C GLY A 63 -2.44 -2.90 -15.00
N LEU A 64 -1.56 -3.43 -14.15
CA LEU A 64 -1.92 -3.87 -12.81
C LEU A 64 -2.52 -2.72 -11.99
N ALA A 65 -1.85 -1.57 -11.95
CA ALA A 65 -2.33 -0.41 -11.22
C ALA A 65 -3.70 0.08 -11.73
N ALA A 66 -3.93 0.04 -13.04
CA ALA A 66 -5.23 0.39 -13.63
C ALA A 66 -6.35 -0.60 -13.23
N VAL A 67 -6.07 -1.89 -13.21
CA VAL A 67 -7.02 -2.92 -12.74
C VAL A 67 -7.32 -2.71 -11.26
N ILE A 68 -6.31 -2.51 -10.43
CA ILE A 68 -6.47 -2.26 -8.99
C ILE A 68 -7.27 -0.98 -8.75
N LEU A 69 -6.95 0.11 -9.45
CA LEU A 69 -7.73 1.35 -9.37
C LEU A 69 -9.19 1.11 -9.70
N THR A 70 -9.48 0.38 -10.77
CA THR A 70 -10.86 0.12 -11.22
C THR A 70 -11.65 -0.67 -10.19
N ILE A 71 -11.07 -1.77 -9.66
CA ILE A 71 -11.71 -2.61 -8.66
C ILE A 71 -11.99 -1.83 -7.38
N PHE A 72 -10.97 -1.15 -6.83
CA PHE A 72 -11.11 -0.43 -5.56
C PHE A 72 -11.88 0.89 -5.69
N ALA A 73 -11.88 1.53 -6.86
CA ALA A 73 -12.77 2.65 -7.13
C ALA A 73 -14.24 2.21 -7.13
N GLY A 74 -14.54 1.00 -7.61
CA GLY A 74 -15.86 0.39 -7.45
C GLY A 74 -16.25 0.21 -5.98
N MET A 75 -15.33 -0.28 -5.13
CA MET A 75 -15.55 -0.39 -3.68
C MET A 75 -15.75 0.98 -3.01
N PHE A 76 -15.03 2.00 -3.46
CA PHE A 76 -15.23 3.38 -3.01
C PHE A 76 -16.63 3.91 -3.41
N ALA A 77 -17.06 3.64 -4.63
CA ALA A 77 -18.37 4.10 -5.13
C ALA A 77 -19.56 3.55 -4.33
N ILE A 78 -19.44 2.32 -3.81
CA ILE A 78 -20.46 1.72 -2.92
C ILE A 78 -20.23 2.04 -1.43
N GLY A 79 -19.26 2.90 -1.10
CA GLY A 79 -18.97 3.32 0.27
C GLY A 79 -18.25 2.27 1.14
N ALA A 80 -17.71 1.20 0.55
CA ALA A 80 -17.04 0.13 1.27
C ALA A 80 -15.59 0.48 1.66
N MET A 81 -14.95 1.45 0.98
CA MET A 81 -13.56 1.83 1.21
C MET A 81 -13.35 3.34 1.08
N GLY A 82 -12.36 3.89 1.77
CA GLY A 82 -11.96 5.30 1.68
C GLY A 82 -11.22 5.62 0.38
N GLY A 83 -11.46 6.79 -0.21
CA GLY A 83 -10.76 7.21 -1.45
C GLY A 83 -9.25 7.38 -1.28
N GLY A 84 -8.77 7.66 -0.07
CA GLY A 84 -7.35 7.68 0.27
C GLY A 84 -6.70 6.31 0.18
N ASP A 85 -7.40 5.28 0.68
CA ASP A 85 -6.98 3.88 0.68
C ASP A 85 -6.89 3.34 -0.74
N VAL A 86 -7.87 3.65 -1.58
CA VAL A 86 -7.87 3.28 -3.02
C VAL A 86 -6.63 3.83 -3.72
N LYS A 87 -6.32 5.10 -3.51
CA LYS A 87 -5.14 5.74 -4.12
C LYS A 87 -3.84 5.15 -3.60
N LEU A 88 -3.77 4.84 -2.31
CA LEU A 88 -2.59 4.22 -1.71
C LEU A 88 -2.34 2.83 -2.28
N LEU A 89 -3.37 1.98 -2.37
CA LEU A 89 -3.27 0.65 -2.97
C LEU A 89 -2.87 0.71 -4.44
N THR A 90 -3.45 1.65 -5.20
CA THR A 90 -3.08 1.87 -6.61
C THR A 90 -1.62 2.29 -6.75
N ALA A 91 -1.14 3.19 -5.88
CA ALA A 91 0.24 3.62 -5.88
C ALA A 91 1.19 2.48 -5.52
N LEU A 92 0.83 1.62 -4.55
CA LEU A 92 1.61 0.43 -4.18
C LEU A 92 1.66 -0.63 -5.28
N ALA A 93 0.58 -0.79 -6.05
CA ALA A 93 0.54 -1.70 -7.19
C ALA A 93 1.59 -1.36 -8.26
N LEU A 94 2.07 -0.12 -8.33
CA LEU A 94 3.17 0.29 -9.22
C LEU A 94 4.54 -0.22 -8.75
N TRP A 95 4.69 -0.62 -7.47
CA TRP A 95 5.97 -1.00 -6.87
C TRP A 95 6.23 -2.50 -6.83
N MET A 96 5.18 -3.30 -7.01
CA MET A 96 5.24 -4.74 -6.71
C MET A 96 4.69 -5.55 -7.86
N HIS A 97 5.33 -6.70 -8.14
CA HIS A 97 4.78 -7.68 -9.06
C HIS A 97 3.41 -8.16 -8.57
N TRP A 98 2.54 -8.60 -9.49
CA TRP A 98 1.15 -8.95 -9.17
C TRP A 98 1.01 -10.03 -8.08
N LEU A 99 1.92 -11.02 -8.02
CA LEU A 99 1.91 -12.04 -6.96
C LEU A 99 2.21 -11.44 -5.58
N THR A 100 3.23 -10.59 -5.50
CA THR A 100 3.60 -9.87 -4.28
C THR A 100 2.49 -8.91 -3.84
N PHE A 101 1.80 -8.30 -4.81
CA PHE A 101 0.66 -7.45 -4.51
C PHE A 101 -0.54 -8.26 -3.99
N LEU A 102 -0.79 -9.47 -4.50
CA LEU A 102 -1.80 -10.37 -3.94
C LEU A 102 -1.47 -10.79 -2.51
N GLU A 103 -0.20 -11.07 -2.20
CA GLU A 103 0.25 -11.34 -0.84
C GLU A 103 -0.02 -10.14 0.09
N LEU A 104 0.30 -8.92 -0.37
CA LEU A 104 -0.03 -7.68 0.34
C LEU A 104 -1.52 -7.60 0.63
N LEU A 105 -2.39 -7.87 -0.33
CA LEU A 105 -3.85 -7.84 -0.14
C LEU A 105 -4.32 -8.89 0.88
N LEU A 106 -3.74 -10.08 0.89
CA LEU A 106 -4.06 -11.12 1.88
C LEU A 106 -3.67 -10.65 3.29
N ILE A 107 -2.44 -10.17 3.48
CA ILE A 107 -1.97 -9.66 4.77
C ILE A 107 -2.82 -8.47 5.21
N MET A 108 -3.13 -7.54 4.29
CA MET A 108 -4.01 -6.40 4.54
C MET A 108 -5.40 -6.85 5.02
N SER A 109 -5.97 -7.88 4.39
CA SER A 109 -7.29 -8.39 4.75
C SER A 109 -7.30 -8.98 6.16
N ILE A 110 -6.27 -9.73 6.52
CA ILE A 110 -6.10 -10.29 7.86
C ILE A 110 -5.91 -9.16 8.88
N ALA A 111 -4.98 -8.25 8.62
CA ALA A 111 -4.68 -7.12 9.52
C ALA A 111 -5.90 -6.21 9.70
N GLY A 112 -6.62 -5.91 8.61
CA GLY A 112 -7.85 -5.11 8.63
C GLY A 112 -8.98 -5.81 9.40
N GLY A 113 -9.11 -7.13 9.25
CA GLY A 113 -10.05 -7.95 10.01
C GLY A 113 -9.76 -7.92 11.51
N VAL A 114 -8.49 -8.14 11.88
CA VAL A 114 -8.04 -8.06 13.29
C VAL A 114 -8.29 -6.66 13.86
N LEU A 115 -7.91 -5.61 13.12
CA LEU A 115 -8.12 -4.23 13.54
C LEU A 115 -9.59 -3.92 13.76
N THR A 116 -10.45 -4.36 12.83
CA THR A 116 -11.91 -4.20 12.93
C THR A 116 -12.45 -4.90 14.18
N LEU A 117 -12.03 -6.13 14.42
CA LEU A 117 -12.45 -6.91 15.59
C LEU A 117 -12.04 -6.24 16.90
N LEU A 118 -10.79 -5.77 17.00
CA LEU A 118 -10.29 -5.06 18.18
C LEU A 118 -11.09 -3.77 18.43
N MET A 119 -11.42 -3.02 17.37
CA MET A 119 -12.24 -1.82 17.51
C MET A 119 -13.68 -2.12 17.92
N MET A 120 -14.27 -3.21 17.41
CA MET A 120 -15.60 -3.66 17.82
C MET A 120 -15.64 -4.03 19.31
N ILE A 121 -14.63 -4.80 19.77
CA ILE A 121 -14.51 -5.19 21.18
C ILE A 121 -14.32 -3.95 22.07
N SER A 122 -13.39 -3.07 21.70
CA SER A 122 -13.12 -1.83 22.44
C SER A 122 -14.38 -0.97 22.58
N LYS A 123 -15.12 -0.81 21.48
CA LYS A 123 -16.35 -0.04 21.46
C LYS A 123 -17.44 -0.65 22.35
N ARG A 124 -17.56 -1.99 22.34
CA ARG A 124 -18.52 -2.71 23.19
C ARG A 124 -18.20 -2.52 24.68
N ILE A 125 -16.92 -2.57 25.04
CA ILE A 125 -16.46 -2.36 26.42
C ILE A 125 -16.72 -0.92 26.87
N GLN A 126 -16.43 0.06 26.00
CA GLN A 126 -16.61 1.49 26.29
C GLN A 126 -18.05 1.97 26.18
N LYS A 127 -19.00 1.10 25.80
CA LYS A 127 -20.42 1.43 25.57
C LYS A 127 -20.64 2.67 24.68
N THR A 128 -19.75 2.90 23.73
CA THR A 128 -19.78 4.08 22.85
C THR A 128 -20.74 3.82 21.69
N GLU A 129 -21.72 4.70 21.47
CA GLU A 129 -22.64 4.62 20.35
C GLU A 129 -22.05 5.30 19.08
N GLY A 130 -22.47 4.86 17.88
CA GLY A 130 -22.09 5.45 16.61
C GLY A 130 -21.40 4.45 15.65
N PRO A 131 -21.15 4.79 14.38
CA PRO A 131 -20.51 3.90 13.42
C PRO A 131 -19.04 3.65 13.75
N ILE A 132 -18.57 2.42 13.51
CA ILE A 132 -17.14 2.07 13.65
C ILE A 132 -16.46 2.47 12.36
N LYS A 133 -15.56 3.45 12.43
CA LYS A 133 -14.71 3.84 11.31
C LYS A 133 -13.34 3.20 11.48
N VAL A 134 -13.09 2.13 10.76
CA VAL A 134 -11.81 1.40 10.80
C VAL A 134 -10.76 2.16 9.98
N PRO A 135 -9.54 2.41 10.52
CA PRO A 135 -8.45 3.01 9.76
C PRO A 135 -7.82 1.97 8.83
N TYR A 136 -8.37 1.77 7.64
CA TYR A 136 -7.85 0.79 6.67
C TYR A 136 -6.45 1.15 6.18
N GLY A 137 -6.08 2.43 6.14
CA GLY A 137 -4.72 2.87 5.81
C GLY A 137 -3.65 2.28 6.72
N VAL A 138 -3.99 1.98 7.99
CA VAL A 138 -3.08 1.27 8.91
C VAL A 138 -2.84 -0.17 8.46
N ALA A 139 -3.90 -0.88 8.05
CA ALA A 139 -3.77 -2.26 7.56
C ALA A 139 -2.98 -2.31 6.24
N ILE A 140 -3.19 -1.34 5.34
CA ILE A 140 -2.44 -1.20 4.09
C ILE A 140 -0.96 -0.91 4.39
N ALA A 141 -0.68 0.02 5.29
CA ALA A 141 0.70 0.37 5.65
C ALA A 141 1.42 -0.80 6.32
N PHE A 142 0.77 -1.51 7.23
CA PHE A 142 1.32 -2.70 7.86
C PHE A 142 1.67 -3.79 6.84
N SER A 143 0.73 -4.11 5.94
CA SER A 143 0.96 -5.12 4.90
C SER A 143 2.07 -4.70 3.93
N GLY A 144 2.10 -3.42 3.52
CA GLY A 144 3.17 -2.89 2.67
C GLY A 144 4.55 -2.98 3.34
N LEU A 145 4.65 -2.62 4.63
CA LEU A 145 5.90 -2.74 5.39
C LEU A 145 6.34 -4.20 5.55
N TRP A 146 5.40 -5.10 5.79
CA TRP A 146 5.67 -6.54 5.86
C TRP A 146 6.23 -7.07 4.53
N THR A 147 5.61 -6.67 3.43
CA THR A 147 6.05 -7.06 2.08
C THR A 147 7.44 -6.51 1.77
N ILE A 148 7.72 -5.23 2.09
CA ILE A 148 9.05 -4.62 1.94
C ILE A 148 10.09 -5.40 2.75
N TRP A 149 9.77 -5.77 3.99
CA TRP A 149 10.63 -6.58 4.84
C TRP A 149 10.96 -7.94 4.21
N GLY A 150 9.94 -8.62 3.66
CA GLY A 150 10.09 -9.89 2.93
C GLY A 150 11.01 -9.77 1.72
N ILE A 151 10.86 -8.71 0.92
CA ILE A 151 11.71 -8.43 -0.24
C ILE A 151 13.17 -8.16 0.21
N ALA A 152 13.37 -7.36 1.25
CA ALA A 152 14.69 -7.05 1.78
C ALA A 152 15.40 -8.27 2.38
N GLY A 153 14.66 -9.22 2.93
CA GLY A 153 15.18 -10.48 3.48
C GLY A 153 15.53 -11.54 2.44
N GLN A 154 14.91 -11.46 1.26
CA GLN A 154 15.22 -12.33 0.11
C GLN A 154 16.28 -11.62 -0.74
N SER A 155 17.56 -11.73 -0.36
CA SER A 155 18.68 -11.15 -1.11
C SER A 155 18.53 -11.36 -2.62
N SER A 156 18.29 -10.27 -3.34
CA SER A 156 18.58 -9.98 -4.78
C SER A 156 18.17 -10.97 -5.89
N GLN A 157 17.48 -12.06 -5.66
CA GLN A 157 17.20 -13.04 -6.74
C GLN A 157 15.75 -13.12 -7.21
N THR A 158 14.79 -12.42 -6.63
CA THR A 158 13.37 -12.61 -6.98
C THR A 158 12.55 -11.32 -6.90
N ILE A 159 13.09 -10.20 -7.38
CA ILE A 159 12.32 -8.95 -7.43
C ILE A 159 11.44 -8.89 -8.70
N PHE A 160 11.73 -9.70 -9.73
CA PHE A 160 10.96 -9.77 -10.99
C PHE A 160 10.86 -11.20 -11.50
#